data_b4e092da8fe4824db917bc6158331e08
#
_entry.id   b4e092da8fe4824db917bc6158331e08
#
_cell.length_a   1.000
_cell.length_b   1.000
_cell.length_c   1.000
_cell.angle_alpha   90.00
_cell.angle_beta   90.00
_cell.angle_gamma   90.00
#
_symmetry.space_group_name_H-M   'P 1'
#
loop_
_entity.id
_entity.type
_entity.pdbx_description
1 polymer ?
#
loop_
_entity_poly.entity_id
_entity_poly.type
_entity_poly.pdbx_seq_one_letter_code
_entity_poly.pdbx_strand_id
1 'polypeptide(L)'
;MKKILFKQIFLIALSVCGFCHAQESYMSDFYKGNLVEKKQVVESSSAAGDSSIAIAALDFSISAYDALSSDTDFINLVETSVKSLTAGNSKGKEKIIAEKLRMIFKTFSDSKIKIAVIDAFSVFQSPENLYLVNDFFYSKMQKSQEMDEALLKAVLFMGTYGNSASFNMLFIADILDVWPSYSAILASSYGGLANESEKEILQFLSTVPIEKKILILKRLDENPKVSKKICGESAENALSSVIYNIKGAKPDFSGSKLNLTLVCLQVFSDTQWTRAASLIASCFNGIRQEYENGNLSDEDFSSTIKNIASVSSAETSSSLSSYLDFLNKQTEKNLPPSKAVVLSLINSLGDMGDKAAFDSLLYATYLDYPEEVIAAAKNALAKLKW
;
A
#
# COMPACT_ATOMS: atom_id res chain seq x y z
N MET A 1 -8.74 -32.75 -55.49
CA MET A 1 -7.86 -32.32 -54.38
C MET A 1 -6.62 -31.56 -54.83
N LYS A 2 -5.82 -31.95 -55.76
CA LYS A 2 -4.59 -31.26 -56.23
C LYS A 2 -4.79 -29.78 -56.66
N LYS A 3 -5.90 -29.43 -57.34
CA LYS A 3 -6.19 -28.07 -57.84
C LYS A 3 -6.57 -27.09 -56.72
N ILE A 4 -7.13 -27.56 -55.59
CA ILE A 4 -7.49 -26.69 -54.43
C ILE A 4 -6.25 -26.40 -53.62
N LEU A 5 -5.36 -27.36 -53.44
CA LEU A 5 -4.10 -27.19 -52.75
C LEU A 5 -3.18 -26.17 -53.45
N PHE A 6 -3.13 -26.21 -54.79
CA PHE A 6 -2.32 -25.28 -55.59
C PHE A 6 -2.86 -23.83 -55.53
N LYS A 7 -4.21 -23.65 -55.48
CA LYS A 7 -4.80 -22.31 -55.27
C LYS A 7 -4.53 -21.75 -53.90
N GLN A 8 -4.55 -22.58 -52.85
CA GLN A 8 -4.23 -22.13 -51.49
C GLN A 8 -2.74 -21.77 -51.33
N ILE A 9 -1.83 -22.56 -51.90
CA ILE A 9 -0.38 -22.25 -51.88
C ILE A 9 -0.08 -20.98 -52.68
N PHE A 10 -0.76 -20.74 -53.81
CA PHE A 10 -0.57 -19.56 -54.64
C PHE A 10 -1.13 -18.29 -53.95
N LEU A 11 -2.25 -18.39 -53.22
CA LEU A 11 -2.79 -17.27 -52.43
C LEU A 11 -1.88 -16.92 -51.23
N ILE A 12 -1.30 -17.94 -50.59
CA ILE A 12 -0.34 -17.72 -49.49
C ILE A 12 0.96 -17.09 -50.02
N ALA A 13 1.48 -17.55 -51.17
CA ALA A 13 2.66 -16.97 -51.79
C ALA A 13 2.44 -15.52 -52.25
N LEU A 14 1.29 -15.15 -52.76
CA LEU A 14 0.92 -13.78 -53.13
C LEU A 14 0.78 -12.86 -51.91
N SER A 15 0.22 -13.37 -50.83
CA SER A 15 0.12 -12.58 -49.57
C SER A 15 1.50 -12.34 -48.95
N VAL A 16 2.41 -13.31 -48.96
CA VAL A 16 3.78 -13.15 -48.43
C VAL A 16 4.61 -12.20 -49.30
N CYS A 17 4.51 -12.30 -50.65
CA CYS A 17 5.20 -11.34 -51.52
C CYS A 17 4.64 -9.94 -51.43
N GLY A 18 3.33 -9.75 -51.21
CA GLY A 18 2.73 -8.43 -51.00
C GLY A 18 3.21 -7.76 -49.72
N PHE A 19 3.37 -8.53 -48.65
CA PHE A 19 3.90 -8.04 -47.37
C PHE A 19 5.38 -7.62 -47.47
N CYS A 20 6.23 -8.40 -48.14
CA CYS A 20 7.64 -8.05 -48.34
C CYS A 20 7.82 -6.75 -49.14
N HIS A 21 7.04 -6.56 -50.20
CA HIS A 21 7.12 -5.33 -51.04
C HIS A 21 6.63 -4.08 -50.28
N ALA A 22 5.55 -4.21 -49.50
CA ALA A 22 5.05 -3.10 -48.71
C ALA A 22 6.08 -2.67 -47.64
N GLN A 23 6.75 -3.62 -46.98
CA GLN A 23 7.75 -3.37 -45.97
C GLN A 23 9.01 -2.68 -46.55
N GLU A 24 9.49 -3.07 -47.72
CA GLU A 24 10.59 -2.42 -48.44
C GLU A 24 10.24 -0.98 -48.82
N SER A 25 8.98 -0.73 -49.27
CA SER A 25 8.50 0.61 -49.54
C SER A 25 8.52 1.50 -48.30
N TYR A 26 7.91 1.07 -47.19
CA TYR A 26 7.90 1.86 -45.95
C TYR A 26 9.31 2.17 -45.43
N MET A 27 10.25 1.23 -45.50
CA MET A 27 11.64 1.48 -45.08
C MET A 27 12.33 2.54 -45.95
N SER A 28 12.14 2.47 -47.30
CA SER A 28 12.66 3.45 -48.21
C SER A 28 12.10 4.86 -47.95
N ASP A 29 10.77 4.95 -47.76
CA ASP A 29 10.07 6.21 -47.50
C ASP A 29 10.49 6.81 -46.15
N PHE A 30 10.66 5.96 -45.13
CA PHE A 30 11.18 6.40 -43.83
C PHE A 30 12.58 7.02 -43.95
N TYR A 31 13.52 6.41 -44.64
CA TYR A 31 14.89 6.97 -44.75
C TYR A 31 14.97 8.25 -45.58
N LYS A 32 14.15 8.40 -46.61
CA LYS A 32 14.13 9.57 -47.48
C LYS A 32 13.33 10.75 -46.94
N GLY A 33 12.31 10.49 -46.12
CA GLY A 33 11.39 11.51 -45.65
C GLY A 33 12.00 12.48 -44.64
N ASN A 34 11.41 13.67 -44.50
CA ASN A 34 11.65 14.59 -43.40
C ASN A 34 11.00 14.05 -42.08
N LEU A 35 11.15 14.75 -40.97
CA LEU A 35 10.66 14.26 -39.65
C LEU A 35 9.14 14.03 -39.61
N VAL A 36 8.36 14.89 -40.26
CA VAL A 36 6.89 14.75 -40.36
C VAL A 36 6.52 13.56 -41.20
N GLU A 37 7.17 13.38 -42.36
CA GLU A 37 6.96 12.25 -43.25
C GLU A 37 7.38 10.93 -42.58
N LYS A 38 8.51 10.89 -41.86
CA LYS A 38 8.96 9.75 -41.07
C LYS A 38 7.88 9.32 -40.06
N LYS A 39 7.27 10.27 -39.35
CA LYS A 39 6.18 10.01 -38.41
C LYS A 39 4.99 9.36 -39.11
N GLN A 40 4.55 9.89 -40.26
CA GLN A 40 3.43 9.31 -41.03
C GLN A 40 3.71 7.88 -41.49
N VAL A 41 4.95 7.60 -41.91
CA VAL A 41 5.36 6.25 -42.30
C VAL A 41 5.32 5.27 -41.11
N VAL A 42 5.75 5.71 -39.92
CA VAL A 42 5.64 4.92 -38.69
C VAL A 42 4.19 4.58 -38.40
N GLU A 43 3.28 5.56 -38.43
CA GLU A 43 1.85 5.37 -38.21
C GLU A 43 1.22 4.39 -39.21
N SER A 44 1.56 4.57 -40.50
CA SER A 44 1.05 3.72 -41.58
C SER A 44 1.53 2.25 -41.49
N SER A 45 2.80 2.05 -41.18
CA SER A 45 3.40 0.73 -40.96
C SER A 45 2.79 0.03 -39.74
N SER A 46 2.61 0.75 -38.64
CA SER A 46 1.98 0.23 -37.45
C SER A 46 0.52 -0.17 -37.69
N ALA A 47 -0.24 0.63 -38.44
CA ALA A 47 -1.61 0.31 -38.83
C ALA A 47 -1.67 -0.95 -39.73
N ALA A 48 -0.63 -1.20 -40.50
CA ALA A 48 -0.46 -2.42 -41.28
C ALA A 48 0.00 -3.66 -40.46
N GLY A 49 0.22 -3.47 -39.13
CA GLY A 49 0.61 -4.54 -38.20
C GLY A 49 2.12 -4.84 -38.17
N ASP A 50 2.98 -3.94 -38.70
CA ASP A 50 4.43 -4.09 -38.68
C ASP A 50 5.12 -3.07 -37.74
N SER A 51 5.93 -3.55 -36.80
CA SER A 51 6.74 -2.74 -35.87
C SER A 51 8.13 -2.43 -36.40
N SER A 52 8.55 -2.91 -37.56
CA SER A 52 9.92 -2.77 -38.05
C SER A 52 10.31 -1.31 -38.25
N ILE A 53 9.40 -0.48 -38.78
CA ILE A 53 9.64 0.93 -39.02
C ILE A 53 9.71 1.70 -37.68
N ALA A 54 8.83 1.38 -36.73
CA ALA A 54 8.89 1.96 -35.38
C ALA A 54 10.24 1.65 -34.70
N ILE A 55 10.73 0.40 -34.81
CA ILE A 55 12.05 0.01 -34.29
C ILE A 55 13.17 0.80 -34.99
N ALA A 56 13.14 0.94 -36.32
CA ALA A 56 14.11 1.75 -37.07
C ALA A 56 14.07 3.23 -36.66
N ALA A 57 12.86 3.74 -36.39
CA ALA A 57 12.66 5.11 -35.90
C ALA A 57 13.26 5.31 -34.50
N LEU A 58 13.19 4.33 -33.59
CA LEU A 58 13.88 4.40 -32.30
C LEU A 58 15.41 4.42 -32.47
N ASP A 59 15.98 3.63 -33.42
CA ASP A 59 17.40 3.67 -33.72
C ASP A 59 17.84 5.02 -34.28
N PHE A 60 17.08 5.56 -35.22
CA PHE A 60 17.28 6.91 -35.73
C PHE A 60 17.23 7.94 -34.60
N SER A 61 16.24 7.85 -33.72
CA SER A 61 16.05 8.78 -32.60
C SER A 61 17.24 8.78 -31.63
N ILE A 62 17.76 7.61 -31.29
CA ILE A 62 18.94 7.48 -30.43
C ILE A 62 20.16 8.12 -31.10
N SER A 63 20.35 7.85 -32.41
CA SER A 63 21.54 8.34 -33.16
C SER A 63 21.48 9.83 -33.43
N ALA A 64 20.29 10.41 -33.60
CA ALA A 64 20.09 11.82 -33.95
C ALA A 64 19.85 12.73 -32.72
N TYR A 65 19.83 12.19 -31.51
CA TYR A 65 19.47 12.89 -30.28
C TYR A 65 20.26 14.20 -30.09
N ASP A 66 21.59 14.13 -30.21
CA ASP A 66 22.46 15.30 -29.97
C ASP A 66 22.18 16.45 -30.94
N ALA A 67 21.73 16.13 -32.15
CA ALA A 67 21.43 17.12 -33.18
C ALA A 67 20.00 17.66 -33.16
N LEU A 68 19.02 16.83 -32.70
CA LEU A 68 17.60 17.11 -32.90
C LEU A 68 16.79 17.15 -31.58
N SER A 69 17.42 17.01 -30.41
CA SER A 69 16.73 16.90 -29.13
C SER A 69 15.80 18.05 -28.77
N SER A 70 15.97 19.24 -29.35
CA SER A 70 15.11 20.42 -29.17
C SER A 70 14.06 20.61 -30.27
N ASP A 71 14.05 19.75 -31.29
CA ASP A 71 13.11 19.85 -32.40
C ASP A 71 11.77 19.17 -32.02
N THR A 72 10.67 19.90 -32.15
CA THR A 72 9.34 19.45 -31.78
C THR A 72 8.86 18.27 -32.66
N ASP A 73 9.15 18.29 -33.95
CA ASP A 73 8.77 17.21 -34.87
C ASP A 73 9.56 15.93 -34.58
N PHE A 74 10.83 16.11 -34.16
CA PHE A 74 11.64 14.98 -33.69
C PHE A 74 11.07 14.35 -32.39
N ILE A 75 10.71 15.17 -31.41
CA ILE A 75 10.06 14.67 -30.17
C ILE A 75 8.75 13.94 -30.50
N ASN A 76 7.93 14.51 -31.40
CA ASN A 76 6.70 13.88 -31.86
C ASN A 76 6.94 12.55 -32.60
N LEU A 77 7.99 12.47 -33.42
CA LEU A 77 8.38 11.23 -34.09
C LEU A 77 8.75 10.15 -33.05
N VAL A 78 9.57 10.48 -32.06
CA VAL A 78 9.98 9.56 -30.99
C VAL A 78 8.77 9.05 -30.20
N GLU A 79 7.92 9.97 -29.74
CA GLU A 79 6.69 9.63 -29.01
C GLU A 79 5.79 8.70 -29.83
N THR A 80 5.55 9.04 -31.12
CA THR A 80 4.74 8.24 -32.03
C THR A 80 5.35 6.86 -32.25
N SER A 81 6.67 6.77 -32.42
CA SER A 81 7.38 5.50 -32.61
C SER A 81 7.23 4.58 -31.42
N VAL A 82 7.34 5.10 -30.19
CA VAL A 82 7.10 4.34 -28.97
C VAL A 82 5.65 3.88 -28.86
N LYS A 83 4.68 4.78 -29.08
CA LYS A 83 3.23 4.46 -29.03
C LYS A 83 2.79 3.46 -30.09
N SER A 84 3.49 3.39 -31.21
CA SER A 84 3.23 2.45 -32.32
C SER A 84 3.63 1.01 -31.99
N LEU A 85 4.37 0.78 -30.92
CA LEU A 85 4.77 -0.57 -30.49
C LEU A 85 3.68 -1.20 -29.61
N THR A 86 3.09 -2.30 -30.08
CA THR A 86 2.04 -3.03 -29.39
C THR A 86 2.41 -4.51 -29.30
N ALA A 87 1.77 -5.25 -28.40
CA ALA A 87 1.95 -6.70 -28.32
C ALA A 87 1.59 -7.41 -29.64
N GLY A 88 0.59 -6.87 -30.39
CA GLY A 88 0.11 -7.46 -31.65
C GLY A 88 1.11 -7.38 -32.79
N ASN A 89 1.77 -6.22 -32.97
CA ASN A 89 2.69 -5.97 -34.08
C ASN A 89 4.16 -6.29 -33.76
N SER A 90 4.48 -6.65 -32.52
CA SER A 90 5.86 -6.79 -32.01
C SER A 90 6.27 -8.23 -31.73
N LYS A 91 5.45 -9.19 -32.10
CA LYS A 91 5.64 -10.61 -31.82
C LYS A 91 7.00 -11.12 -32.33
N GLY A 92 7.78 -11.70 -31.43
CA GLY A 92 9.15 -12.20 -31.70
C GLY A 92 10.24 -11.13 -31.70
N LYS A 93 9.89 -9.85 -31.43
CA LYS A 93 10.84 -8.72 -31.35
C LYS A 93 10.88 -8.09 -29.97
N GLU A 94 10.20 -8.66 -28.97
CA GLU A 94 9.93 -8.07 -27.65
C GLU A 94 11.25 -7.69 -26.93
N LYS A 95 12.26 -8.54 -26.99
CA LYS A 95 13.57 -8.30 -26.35
C LYS A 95 14.27 -7.09 -26.96
N ILE A 96 14.32 -7.01 -28.29
CA ILE A 96 14.95 -5.88 -29.01
C ILE A 96 14.22 -4.57 -28.70
N ILE A 97 12.87 -4.61 -28.71
CA ILE A 97 12.05 -3.46 -28.40
C ILE A 97 12.29 -2.99 -26.96
N ALA A 98 12.29 -3.91 -25.99
CA ALA A 98 12.56 -3.56 -24.59
C ALA A 98 13.95 -2.91 -24.42
N GLU A 99 14.97 -3.39 -25.10
CA GLU A 99 16.31 -2.78 -25.08
C GLU A 99 16.30 -1.35 -25.63
N LYS A 100 15.64 -1.14 -26.78
CA LYS A 100 15.56 0.21 -27.39
C LYS A 100 14.72 1.17 -26.55
N LEU A 101 13.60 0.70 -25.99
CA LEU A 101 12.79 1.51 -25.07
C LEU A 101 13.60 1.94 -23.84
N ARG A 102 14.46 1.08 -23.29
CA ARG A 102 15.36 1.45 -22.19
C ARG A 102 16.39 2.50 -22.60
N MET A 103 16.91 2.42 -23.83
CA MET A 103 17.83 3.45 -24.35
C MET A 103 17.10 4.78 -24.51
N ILE A 104 15.90 4.80 -25.12
CA ILE A 104 15.07 6.00 -25.23
C ILE A 104 14.77 6.59 -23.85
N PHE A 105 14.35 5.75 -22.87
CA PHE A 105 14.08 6.20 -21.52
C PHE A 105 15.27 6.86 -20.84
N LYS A 106 16.49 6.37 -21.07
CA LYS A 106 17.72 6.97 -20.51
C LYS A 106 18.14 8.25 -21.21
N THR A 107 18.01 8.28 -22.52
CA THR A 107 18.51 9.38 -23.36
C THR A 107 17.61 10.62 -23.28
N PHE A 108 16.30 10.45 -23.37
CA PHE A 108 15.36 11.57 -23.44
C PHE A 108 14.91 12.01 -22.04
N SER A 109 14.89 13.31 -21.79
CA SER A 109 14.35 13.91 -20.57
C SER A 109 12.92 14.43 -20.73
N ASP A 110 12.40 14.49 -21.95
CA ASP A 110 11.05 14.98 -22.27
C ASP A 110 9.97 14.14 -21.57
N SER A 111 9.00 14.82 -20.94
CA SER A 111 7.94 14.18 -20.14
C SER A 111 7.02 13.31 -21.00
N LYS A 112 6.67 13.74 -22.22
CA LYS A 112 5.79 12.96 -23.11
C LYS A 112 6.44 11.64 -23.54
N ILE A 113 7.74 11.70 -23.86
CA ILE A 113 8.51 10.50 -24.21
C ILE A 113 8.62 9.57 -22.99
N LYS A 114 8.91 10.10 -21.79
CA LYS A 114 8.95 9.29 -20.56
C LYS A 114 7.63 8.58 -20.33
N ILE A 115 6.49 9.29 -20.42
CA ILE A 115 5.15 8.71 -20.27
C ILE A 115 4.92 7.61 -21.30
N ALA A 116 5.19 7.89 -22.58
CA ALA A 116 4.99 6.90 -23.64
C ALA A 116 5.84 5.63 -23.42
N VAL A 117 7.09 5.77 -22.96
CA VAL A 117 7.96 4.63 -22.67
C VAL A 117 7.49 3.86 -21.44
N ILE A 118 7.03 4.52 -20.38
CA ILE A 118 6.46 3.83 -19.21
C ILE A 118 5.20 3.05 -19.61
N ASP A 119 4.36 3.61 -20.50
CA ASP A 119 3.21 2.88 -21.05
C ASP A 119 3.65 1.64 -21.85
N ALA A 120 4.66 1.80 -22.69
CA ALA A 120 5.21 0.68 -23.45
C ALA A 120 5.84 -0.40 -22.53
N PHE A 121 6.45 -0.02 -21.40
CA PHE A 121 6.95 -0.97 -20.41
C PHE A 121 5.84 -1.82 -19.78
N SER A 122 4.59 -1.36 -19.76
CA SER A 122 3.45 -2.18 -19.34
C SER A 122 3.17 -3.33 -20.30
N VAL A 123 3.48 -3.14 -21.58
CA VAL A 123 3.35 -4.15 -22.64
C VAL A 123 4.58 -5.05 -22.69
N PHE A 124 5.78 -4.44 -22.64
CA PHE A 124 7.07 -5.13 -22.73
C PHE A 124 7.72 -5.24 -21.35
N GLN A 125 7.05 -5.96 -20.44
CA GLN A 125 7.48 -6.08 -19.05
C GLN A 125 8.82 -6.79 -18.93
N SER A 126 9.71 -6.25 -18.10
CA SER A 126 10.93 -6.91 -17.66
C SER A 126 11.41 -6.34 -16.31
N PRO A 127 12.21 -7.10 -15.54
CA PRO A 127 12.82 -6.60 -14.31
C PRO A 127 13.68 -5.35 -14.53
N GLU A 128 14.37 -5.28 -15.67
CA GLU A 128 15.23 -4.14 -16.02
C GLU A 128 14.43 -2.88 -16.30
N ASN A 129 13.24 -3.02 -16.90
CA ASN A 129 12.32 -1.89 -17.13
C ASN A 129 11.80 -1.33 -15.81
N LEU A 130 11.39 -2.22 -14.90
CA LEU A 130 10.97 -1.84 -13.55
C LEU A 130 12.11 -1.14 -12.78
N TYR A 131 13.33 -1.68 -12.87
CA TYR A 131 14.49 -1.06 -12.25
C TYR A 131 14.69 0.39 -12.73
N LEU A 132 14.56 0.65 -14.03
CA LEU A 132 14.71 2.00 -14.58
C LEU A 132 13.63 2.96 -14.10
N VAL A 133 12.37 2.49 -13.98
CA VAL A 133 11.29 3.31 -13.45
C VAL A 133 11.51 3.62 -11.98
N ASN A 134 11.94 2.63 -11.20
CA ASN A 134 12.31 2.80 -9.79
C ASN A 134 13.46 3.82 -9.62
N ASP A 135 14.51 3.71 -10.43
CA ASP A 135 15.66 4.63 -10.41
C ASP A 135 15.25 6.06 -10.80
N PHE A 136 14.40 6.21 -11.80
CA PHE A 136 13.82 7.50 -12.17
C PHE A 136 13.03 8.11 -11.01
N PHE A 137 12.13 7.36 -10.40
CA PHE A 137 11.35 7.81 -9.24
C PHE A 137 12.27 8.21 -8.07
N TYR A 138 13.22 7.36 -7.74
CA TYR A 138 14.16 7.59 -6.65
C TYR A 138 15.00 8.85 -6.88
N SER A 139 15.50 9.07 -8.09
CA SER A 139 16.29 10.25 -8.44
C SER A 139 15.50 11.56 -8.30
N LYS A 140 14.21 11.53 -8.64
CA LYS A 140 13.29 12.66 -8.47
C LYS A 140 12.99 12.92 -6.99
N MET A 141 12.74 11.87 -6.22
CA MET A 141 12.50 11.92 -4.78
C MET A 141 13.70 12.52 -4.04
N GLN A 142 14.92 12.07 -4.33
CA GLN A 142 16.15 12.56 -3.72
C GLN A 142 16.40 14.05 -3.97
N LYS A 143 15.98 14.55 -5.11
CA LYS A 143 16.13 15.97 -5.49
C LYS A 143 14.94 16.84 -5.07
N SER A 144 13.96 16.26 -4.38
CA SER A 144 12.72 16.92 -3.98
C SER A 144 12.05 17.67 -5.14
N GLN A 145 12.08 17.09 -6.36
CA GLN A 145 11.47 17.68 -7.54
C GLN A 145 9.95 17.61 -7.44
N GLU A 146 9.27 18.54 -8.09
CA GLU A 146 7.81 18.52 -8.17
C GLU A 146 7.30 17.25 -8.86
N MET A 147 6.10 16.82 -8.49
CA MET A 147 5.41 15.70 -9.10
C MET A 147 4.89 16.13 -10.47
N ASP A 148 5.64 15.82 -11.52
CA ASP A 148 5.22 16.00 -12.91
C ASP A 148 4.42 14.79 -13.42
N GLU A 149 3.83 14.90 -14.61
CA GLU A 149 3.02 13.83 -15.21
C GLU A 149 3.82 12.53 -15.43
N ALA A 150 5.10 12.63 -15.80
CA ALA A 150 5.95 11.46 -16.00
C ALA A 150 6.24 10.74 -14.67
N LEU A 151 6.46 11.50 -13.60
CA LEU A 151 6.66 10.94 -12.27
C LEU A 151 5.36 10.31 -11.73
N LEU A 152 4.22 10.96 -11.94
CA LEU A 152 2.92 10.39 -11.60
C LEU A 152 2.68 9.07 -12.36
N LYS A 153 3.02 9.03 -13.64
CA LYS A 153 2.94 7.80 -14.44
C LYS A 153 3.85 6.70 -13.90
N ALA A 154 5.06 7.05 -13.44
CA ALA A 154 5.97 6.11 -12.79
C ALA A 154 5.36 5.54 -11.48
N VAL A 155 4.74 6.37 -10.65
CA VAL A 155 4.04 5.94 -9.42
C VAL A 155 2.96 4.89 -9.74
N LEU A 156 2.12 5.17 -10.75
CA LEU A 156 1.05 4.24 -11.16
C LEU A 156 1.60 2.93 -11.73
N PHE A 157 2.67 3.01 -12.53
CA PHE A 157 3.36 1.83 -13.06
C PHE A 157 3.96 0.98 -11.92
N MET A 158 4.67 1.62 -10.98
CA MET A 158 5.23 0.95 -9.81
C MET A 158 4.15 0.28 -8.96
N GLY A 159 3.00 0.92 -8.77
CA GLY A 159 1.87 0.36 -8.03
C GLY A 159 1.23 -0.87 -8.69
N THR A 160 1.35 -0.99 -10.03
CA THR A 160 0.74 -2.08 -10.79
C THR A 160 1.72 -3.24 -11.05
N TYR A 161 2.98 -2.92 -11.36
CA TYR A 161 4.00 -3.89 -11.81
C TYR A 161 5.20 -3.97 -10.86
N GLY A 162 5.15 -3.24 -9.74
CA GLY A 162 6.23 -3.11 -8.77
C GLY A 162 6.45 -4.38 -7.95
N ASN A 163 7.49 -4.30 -7.15
CA ASN A 163 7.91 -5.31 -6.17
C ASN A 163 8.20 -4.63 -4.82
N SER A 164 8.80 -5.34 -3.86
CA SER A 164 9.16 -4.77 -2.55
C SER A 164 10.13 -3.58 -2.62
N ALA A 165 10.97 -3.47 -3.65
CA ALA A 165 11.79 -2.26 -3.85
C ALA A 165 10.92 -1.06 -4.25
N SER A 166 9.94 -1.27 -5.14
CA SER A 166 8.95 -0.24 -5.51
C SER A 166 8.10 0.15 -4.30
N PHE A 167 7.65 -0.84 -3.52
CA PHE A 167 6.94 -0.60 -2.26
C PHE A 167 7.72 0.33 -1.35
N ASN A 168 8.98 0.00 -1.05
CA ASN A 168 9.82 0.81 -0.18
C ASN A 168 9.93 2.26 -0.63
N MET A 169 10.15 2.50 -1.92
CA MET A 169 10.29 3.86 -2.45
C MET A 169 8.99 4.66 -2.33
N LEU A 170 7.86 4.08 -2.72
CA LEU A 170 6.55 4.72 -2.65
C LEU A 170 6.14 4.98 -1.19
N PHE A 171 6.35 3.99 -0.33
CA PHE A 171 6.01 4.04 1.08
C PHE A 171 6.84 5.09 1.83
N ILE A 172 8.17 5.11 1.62
CA ILE A 172 9.06 6.11 2.21
C ILE A 172 8.69 7.51 1.74
N ALA A 173 8.36 7.70 0.46
CA ALA A 173 7.93 8.99 -0.07
C ALA A 173 6.66 9.51 0.63
N ASP A 174 5.69 8.64 0.93
CA ASP A 174 4.47 8.99 1.66
C ASP A 174 4.77 9.27 3.16
N ILE A 175 5.54 8.39 3.83
CA ILE A 175 5.86 8.55 5.26
C ILE A 175 6.76 9.77 5.56
N LEU A 176 7.60 10.15 4.61
CA LEU A 176 8.43 11.36 4.70
C LEU A 176 7.72 12.62 4.20
N ASP A 177 6.49 12.47 3.69
CA ASP A 177 5.66 13.57 3.20
C ASP A 177 6.35 14.37 2.06
N VAL A 178 7.03 13.63 1.15
CA VAL A 178 7.79 14.25 0.05
C VAL A 178 6.87 14.99 -0.91
N TRP A 179 5.66 14.45 -1.15
CA TRP A 179 4.63 15.03 -1.98
C TRP A 179 3.26 14.99 -1.29
N PRO A 180 2.98 15.89 -0.33
CA PRO A 180 1.76 15.85 0.50
C PRO A 180 0.46 15.78 -0.30
N SER A 181 0.38 16.56 -1.38
CA SER A 181 -0.80 16.60 -2.25
C SER A 181 -1.06 15.29 -3.02
N TYR A 182 -0.11 14.36 -3.04
CA TYR A 182 -0.18 13.09 -3.75
C TYR A 182 -0.19 11.87 -2.81
N SER A 183 -0.28 12.08 -1.50
CA SER A 183 -0.28 11.02 -0.49
C SER A 183 -1.33 9.94 -0.78
N ALA A 184 -2.55 10.31 -1.16
CA ALA A 184 -3.61 9.35 -1.52
C ALA A 184 -3.24 8.46 -2.71
N ILE A 185 -2.55 9.02 -3.72
CA ILE A 185 -2.11 8.28 -4.91
C ILE A 185 -0.95 7.34 -4.55
N LEU A 186 0.01 7.81 -3.76
CA LEU A 186 1.11 6.99 -3.24
C LEU A 186 0.55 5.83 -2.42
N ALA A 187 -0.36 6.10 -1.48
CA ALA A 187 -1.02 5.08 -0.65
C ALA A 187 -1.77 4.04 -1.50
N SER A 188 -2.55 4.49 -2.49
CA SER A 188 -3.23 3.58 -3.41
C SER A 188 -2.28 2.72 -4.23
N SER A 189 -1.10 3.25 -4.59
CA SER A 189 -0.11 2.54 -5.39
C SER A 189 0.67 1.52 -4.57
N TYR A 190 1.14 1.86 -3.37
CA TYR A 190 1.87 0.88 -2.56
C TYR A 190 0.96 -0.12 -1.82
N GLY A 191 -0.33 0.18 -1.64
CA GLY A 191 -1.23 -0.64 -0.83
C GLY A 191 -1.33 -2.11 -1.27
N GLY A 192 -1.39 -2.37 -2.58
CA GLY A 192 -1.34 -3.73 -3.11
C GLY A 192 -0.01 -4.43 -2.86
N LEU A 193 1.10 -3.70 -2.99
CA LEU A 193 2.46 -4.20 -2.81
C LEU A 193 2.80 -4.49 -1.34
N ALA A 194 2.13 -3.83 -0.41
CA ALA A 194 2.34 -4.00 1.03
C ALA A 194 2.15 -5.46 1.47
N ASN A 195 1.23 -6.19 0.84
CA ASN A 195 0.93 -7.57 1.19
C ASN A 195 2.07 -8.56 0.91
N GLU A 196 2.98 -8.20 0.02
CA GLU A 196 4.18 -8.97 -0.32
C GLU A 196 5.46 -8.38 0.29
N SER A 197 5.34 -7.27 1.03
CA SER A 197 6.45 -6.49 1.59
C SER A 197 6.46 -6.47 3.13
N GLU A 198 5.95 -7.53 3.76
CA GLU A 198 5.88 -7.66 5.23
C GLU A 198 7.25 -7.44 5.89
N LYS A 199 8.29 -8.06 5.34
CA LYS A 199 9.65 -7.97 5.87
C LYS A 199 10.16 -6.52 5.87
N GLU A 200 9.93 -5.80 4.80
CA GLU A 200 10.32 -4.41 4.62
C GLU A 200 9.58 -3.50 5.60
N ILE A 201 8.27 -3.71 5.78
CA ILE A 201 7.47 -2.97 6.77
C ILE A 201 8.00 -3.18 8.19
N LEU A 202 8.22 -4.44 8.59
CA LEU A 202 8.72 -4.76 9.93
C LEU A 202 10.13 -4.21 10.17
N GLN A 203 11.00 -4.29 9.16
CA GLN A 203 12.33 -3.67 9.23
C GLN A 203 12.24 -2.16 9.40
N PHE A 204 11.37 -1.50 8.66
CA PHE A 204 11.17 -0.06 8.77
C PHE A 204 10.64 0.33 10.16
N LEU A 205 9.62 -0.38 10.66
CA LEU A 205 9.08 -0.19 12.02
C LEU A 205 10.15 -0.38 13.11
N SER A 206 11.12 -1.26 12.91
CA SER A 206 12.19 -1.48 13.89
C SER A 206 13.18 -0.32 13.99
N THR A 207 13.31 0.51 12.95
CA THR A 207 14.35 1.56 12.84
C THR A 207 13.85 2.97 13.10
N VAL A 208 12.54 3.21 12.94
CA VAL A 208 11.98 4.57 13.05
C VAL A 208 11.58 4.92 14.49
N PRO A 209 11.53 6.22 14.85
CA PRO A 209 11.01 6.67 16.13
C PRO A 209 9.51 6.41 16.28
N ILE A 210 9.02 6.48 17.53
CA ILE A 210 7.64 6.09 17.90
C ILE A 210 6.59 6.88 17.11
N GLU A 211 6.78 8.16 16.91
CA GLU A 211 5.86 9.04 16.18
C GLU A 211 5.68 8.58 14.73
N LYS A 212 6.76 8.11 14.12
CA LYS A 212 6.70 7.53 12.76
C LYS A 212 6.08 6.13 12.75
N LYS A 213 6.27 5.31 13.80
CA LYS A 213 5.55 4.02 13.93
C LYS A 213 4.04 4.26 13.96
N ILE A 214 3.57 5.24 14.72
CA ILE A 214 2.16 5.63 14.79
C ILE A 214 1.63 6.00 13.39
N LEU A 215 2.37 6.84 12.66
CA LEU A 215 1.99 7.25 11.31
C LEU A 215 1.92 6.06 10.36
N ILE A 216 2.91 5.18 10.40
CA ILE A 216 2.95 3.96 9.58
C ILE A 216 1.74 3.08 9.84
N LEU A 217 1.45 2.77 11.11
CA LEU A 217 0.31 1.92 11.47
C LEU A 217 -1.01 2.51 10.98
N LYS A 218 -1.22 3.81 11.16
CA LYS A 218 -2.42 4.49 10.64
C LYS A 218 -2.51 4.41 9.12
N ARG A 219 -1.43 4.68 8.39
CA ARG A 219 -1.39 4.60 6.92
C ARG A 219 -1.67 3.19 6.39
N LEU A 220 -1.19 2.14 7.08
CA LEU A 220 -1.48 0.76 6.70
C LEU A 220 -2.94 0.39 6.98
N ASP A 221 -3.45 0.75 8.15
CA ASP A 221 -4.80 0.40 8.59
C ASP A 221 -5.89 1.14 7.79
N GLU A 222 -5.67 2.41 7.47
CA GLU A 222 -6.56 3.24 6.64
C GLU A 222 -6.56 2.81 5.15
N ASN A 223 -5.61 1.99 4.72
CA ASN A 223 -5.47 1.60 3.32
C ASN A 223 -6.26 0.31 3.01
N PRO A 224 -7.37 0.38 2.25
CA PRO A 224 -8.24 -0.78 2.02
C PRO A 224 -7.60 -1.91 1.21
N LYS A 225 -6.44 -1.67 0.57
CA LYS A 225 -5.69 -2.69 -0.18
C LYS A 225 -4.72 -3.47 0.69
N VAL A 226 -4.40 -2.96 1.88
CA VAL A 226 -3.52 -3.65 2.83
C VAL A 226 -4.33 -4.70 3.60
N SER A 227 -3.81 -5.91 3.67
CA SER A 227 -4.50 -7.00 4.35
C SER A 227 -4.48 -6.82 5.87
N LYS A 228 -5.55 -7.29 6.52
CA LYS A 228 -5.65 -7.32 7.98
C LYS A 228 -4.47 -8.03 8.64
N LYS A 229 -3.90 -9.03 7.97
CA LYS A 229 -2.70 -9.73 8.43
C LYS A 229 -1.52 -8.77 8.57
N ILE A 230 -1.21 -8.00 7.54
CA ILE A 230 -0.09 -7.04 7.54
C ILE A 230 -0.30 -5.96 8.62
N CYS A 231 -1.51 -5.42 8.73
CA CYS A 231 -1.82 -4.42 9.77
C CYS A 231 -1.62 -5.02 11.18
N GLY A 232 -2.19 -6.20 11.45
CA GLY A 232 -2.08 -6.86 12.76
C GLY A 232 -0.65 -7.23 13.14
N GLU A 233 0.12 -7.81 12.22
CA GLU A 233 1.54 -8.14 12.45
C GLU A 233 2.41 -6.90 12.65
N SER A 234 2.13 -5.83 11.91
CA SER A 234 2.83 -4.55 12.08
C SER A 234 2.56 -3.94 13.46
N ALA A 235 1.30 -3.93 13.90
CA ALA A 235 0.93 -3.44 15.22
C ALA A 235 1.53 -4.29 16.35
N GLU A 236 1.51 -5.63 16.22
CA GLU A 236 2.11 -6.54 17.20
C GLU A 236 3.63 -6.33 17.31
N ASN A 237 4.33 -6.18 16.20
CA ASN A 237 5.75 -5.89 16.19
C ASN A 237 6.05 -4.53 16.83
N ALA A 238 5.32 -3.47 16.47
CA ALA A 238 5.50 -2.14 17.00
C ALA A 238 5.29 -2.12 18.52
N LEU A 239 4.20 -2.70 19.02
CA LEU A 239 3.86 -2.75 20.44
C LEU A 239 4.87 -3.58 21.23
N SER A 240 5.25 -4.75 20.74
CA SER A 240 6.27 -5.61 21.35
C SER A 240 7.60 -4.89 21.52
N SER A 241 8.00 -4.06 20.55
CA SER A 241 9.24 -3.29 20.59
C SER A 241 9.27 -2.25 21.72
N VAL A 242 8.12 -1.78 22.16
CA VAL A 242 8.01 -0.81 23.28
C VAL A 242 7.98 -1.54 24.62
N ILE A 243 7.22 -2.64 24.71
CA ILE A 243 7.01 -3.36 25.98
C ILE A 243 8.27 -4.15 26.37
N TYR A 244 8.94 -4.81 25.43
CA TYR A 244 10.06 -5.72 25.71
C TYR A 244 11.44 -5.12 25.47
N ASN A 245 11.53 -3.82 25.24
CA ASN A 245 12.79 -3.18 24.80
C ASN A 245 13.90 -3.17 25.88
N ILE A 246 13.59 -3.39 27.16
CA ILE A 246 14.59 -3.41 28.23
C ILE A 246 14.38 -4.63 29.13
N LYS A 247 15.32 -5.58 29.09
CA LYS A 247 15.30 -6.74 30.00
C LYS A 247 15.24 -6.28 31.47
N GLY A 248 14.16 -6.64 32.15
CA GLY A 248 13.97 -6.39 33.58
C GLY A 248 13.39 -5.03 33.95
N ALA A 249 13.16 -4.13 33.02
CA ALA A 249 12.41 -2.89 33.27
C ALA A 249 10.89 -3.14 33.23
N LYS A 250 10.15 -2.46 34.11
CA LYS A 250 8.68 -2.44 33.97
C LYS A 250 8.31 -1.72 32.67
N PRO A 251 7.28 -2.21 31.93
CA PRO A 251 6.77 -1.50 30.76
C PRO A 251 6.39 -0.07 31.14
N ASP A 252 6.81 0.88 30.32
CA ASP A 252 6.50 2.28 30.45
C ASP A 252 5.49 2.66 29.36
N PHE A 253 4.32 3.16 29.75
CA PHE A 253 3.23 3.53 28.87
C PHE A 253 3.02 5.05 28.82
N SER A 254 3.96 5.86 29.25
CA SER A 254 3.84 7.32 29.25
C SER A 254 4.10 7.97 27.88
N GLY A 255 3.51 9.13 27.65
CA GLY A 255 3.77 9.98 26.48
C GLY A 255 3.50 9.29 25.14
N SER A 256 4.46 9.34 24.21
CA SER A 256 4.31 8.77 22.87
C SER A 256 4.16 7.25 22.86
N LYS A 257 4.64 6.56 23.88
CA LYS A 257 4.44 5.10 24.03
C LYS A 257 2.99 4.77 24.33
N LEU A 258 2.30 5.58 25.14
CA LEU A 258 0.85 5.45 25.34
C LEU A 258 0.11 5.60 24.01
N ASN A 259 0.39 6.66 23.27
CA ASN A 259 -0.24 6.92 21.97
C ASN A 259 -0.02 5.77 20.98
N LEU A 260 1.21 5.21 20.91
CA LEU A 260 1.48 4.03 20.08
C LEU A 260 0.67 2.83 20.55
N THR A 261 0.58 2.60 21.87
CA THR A 261 -0.19 1.49 22.43
C THR A 261 -1.68 1.59 22.06
N LEU A 262 -2.26 2.78 22.19
CA LEU A 262 -3.66 3.02 21.82
C LEU A 262 -3.92 2.76 20.33
N VAL A 263 -3.02 3.21 19.46
CA VAL A 263 -3.11 2.93 18.02
C VAL A 263 -2.98 1.44 17.72
N CYS A 264 -2.05 0.73 18.36
CA CYS A 264 -1.94 -0.73 18.20
C CYS A 264 -3.22 -1.45 18.64
N LEU A 265 -3.82 -1.05 19.77
CA LEU A 265 -5.08 -1.63 20.25
C LEU A 265 -6.24 -1.38 19.27
N GLN A 266 -6.30 -0.20 18.66
CA GLN A 266 -7.26 0.09 17.61
C GLN A 266 -7.06 -0.83 16.41
N VAL A 267 -5.83 -0.95 15.89
CA VAL A 267 -5.51 -1.84 14.77
C VAL A 267 -5.86 -3.31 15.10
N PHE A 268 -5.59 -3.79 16.32
CA PHE A 268 -5.96 -5.15 16.72
C PHE A 268 -7.48 -5.34 16.74
N SER A 269 -8.22 -4.32 17.17
CA SER A 269 -9.68 -4.33 17.13
C SER A 269 -10.22 -4.40 15.70
N ASP A 270 -9.72 -3.55 14.80
CA ASP A 270 -10.19 -3.45 13.40
C ASP A 270 -9.82 -4.68 12.58
N THR A 271 -8.68 -5.28 12.89
CA THR A 271 -8.21 -6.51 12.23
C THR A 271 -8.70 -7.80 12.87
N GLN A 272 -9.26 -7.75 14.09
CA GLN A 272 -9.59 -8.90 14.93
C GLN A 272 -8.36 -9.80 15.18
N TRP A 273 -7.25 -9.18 15.57
CA TRP A 273 -5.94 -9.83 15.69
C TRP A 273 -5.77 -10.57 17.01
N THR A 274 -6.37 -11.75 17.11
CA THR A 274 -6.40 -12.56 18.34
C THR A 274 -5.03 -13.09 18.81
N ARG A 275 -4.05 -13.15 17.92
CA ARG A 275 -2.67 -13.56 18.26
C ARG A 275 -2.04 -12.64 19.32
N ALA A 276 -2.42 -11.36 19.33
CA ALA A 276 -1.90 -10.39 20.29
C ALA A 276 -2.61 -10.40 21.67
N ALA A 277 -3.53 -11.33 21.94
CA ALA A 277 -4.35 -11.33 23.16
C ALA A 277 -3.54 -11.23 24.46
N SER A 278 -2.49 -12.04 24.61
CA SER A 278 -1.60 -11.99 25.80
C SER A 278 -0.83 -10.68 25.90
N LEU A 279 -0.41 -10.11 24.77
CA LEU A 279 0.24 -8.82 24.70
C LEU A 279 -0.70 -7.70 25.13
N ILE A 280 -1.95 -7.73 24.65
CA ILE A 280 -3.02 -6.80 25.02
C ILE A 280 -3.29 -6.84 26.53
N ALA A 281 -3.46 -8.05 27.08
CA ALA A 281 -3.70 -8.25 28.51
C ALA A 281 -2.54 -7.68 29.37
N SER A 282 -1.30 -7.81 28.93
CA SER A 282 -0.13 -7.27 29.61
C SER A 282 -0.07 -5.74 29.61
N CYS A 283 -0.68 -5.06 28.63
CA CYS A 283 -0.73 -3.62 28.53
C CYS A 283 -1.79 -2.98 29.44
N PHE A 284 -2.88 -3.69 29.72
CA PHE A 284 -4.06 -3.09 30.35
C PHE A 284 -3.75 -2.39 31.68
N ASN A 285 -2.95 -3.02 32.55
CA ASN A 285 -2.62 -2.42 33.86
C ASN A 285 -1.82 -1.11 33.73
N GLY A 286 -0.93 -1.01 32.73
CA GLY A 286 -0.19 0.22 32.46
C GLY A 286 -1.09 1.33 31.94
N ILE A 287 -1.98 1.01 31.01
CA ILE A 287 -2.94 1.96 30.44
C ILE A 287 -3.92 2.45 31.54
N ARG A 288 -4.37 1.54 32.41
CA ARG A 288 -5.18 1.89 33.57
C ARG A 288 -4.48 2.89 34.48
N GLN A 289 -3.18 2.69 34.77
CA GLN A 289 -2.40 3.63 35.58
C GLN A 289 -2.33 5.00 34.92
N GLU A 290 -2.13 5.06 33.60
CA GLU A 290 -2.11 6.34 32.86
C GLU A 290 -3.48 7.04 32.90
N TYR A 291 -4.60 6.30 32.87
CA TYR A 291 -5.93 6.85 33.10
C TYR A 291 -6.09 7.37 34.54
N GLU A 292 -5.71 6.58 35.54
CA GLU A 292 -5.76 6.99 36.97
C GLU A 292 -4.86 8.22 37.27
N ASN A 293 -3.78 8.39 36.50
CA ASN A 293 -2.90 9.56 36.55
C ASN A 293 -3.46 10.80 35.82
N GLY A 294 -4.59 10.69 35.13
CA GLY A 294 -5.21 11.77 34.37
C GLY A 294 -4.62 12.01 32.98
N ASN A 295 -3.83 11.07 32.47
CA ASN A 295 -3.23 11.15 31.13
C ASN A 295 -4.16 10.63 30.00
N LEU A 296 -5.32 10.08 30.33
CA LEU A 296 -6.38 9.67 29.41
C LEU A 296 -7.70 10.25 29.87
N SER A 297 -8.53 10.66 28.90
CA SER A 297 -9.92 11.03 29.15
C SER A 297 -10.80 9.78 29.41
N ASP A 298 -11.96 9.98 30.02
CA ASP A 298 -12.97 8.91 30.17
C ASP A 298 -13.38 8.31 28.82
N GLU A 299 -13.45 9.13 27.79
CA GLU A 299 -13.83 8.73 26.42
C GLU A 299 -12.74 7.85 25.80
N ASP A 300 -11.48 8.29 25.86
CA ASP A 300 -10.35 7.54 25.31
C ASP A 300 -10.16 6.21 26.04
N PHE A 301 -10.28 6.21 27.38
CA PHE A 301 -10.15 4.99 28.14
C PHE A 301 -11.33 4.04 27.91
N SER A 302 -12.55 4.55 27.79
CA SER A 302 -13.74 3.73 27.43
C SER A 302 -13.61 3.12 26.03
N SER A 303 -13.07 3.87 25.07
CA SER A 303 -12.77 3.36 23.72
C SER A 303 -11.69 2.27 23.77
N THR A 304 -10.66 2.49 24.58
CA THR A 304 -9.58 1.50 24.77
C THR A 304 -10.10 0.19 25.36
N ILE A 305 -10.99 0.25 26.35
CA ILE A 305 -11.65 -0.94 26.93
C ILE A 305 -12.41 -1.72 25.86
N LYS A 306 -13.14 -1.05 24.98
CA LYS A 306 -13.86 -1.69 23.86
C LYS A 306 -12.91 -2.36 22.88
N ASN A 307 -11.80 -1.70 22.54
CA ASN A 307 -10.79 -2.24 21.64
C ASN A 307 -10.13 -3.50 22.23
N ILE A 308 -9.82 -3.50 23.52
CA ILE A 308 -9.30 -4.68 24.24
C ILE A 308 -10.31 -5.83 24.23
N ALA A 309 -11.56 -5.53 24.49
CA ALA A 309 -12.63 -6.53 24.55
C ALA A 309 -12.95 -7.14 23.18
N SER A 310 -12.78 -6.39 22.09
CA SER A 310 -13.03 -6.88 20.73
C SER A 310 -12.08 -8.03 20.33
N VAL A 311 -10.90 -8.09 20.95
CA VAL A 311 -9.91 -9.17 20.80
C VAL A 311 -9.97 -10.07 22.03
N SER A 312 -11.14 -10.65 22.28
CA SER A 312 -11.43 -11.36 23.53
C SER A 312 -10.54 -12.58 23.77
N SER A 313 -10.03 -12.68 25.00
CA SER A 313 -9.36 -13.86 25.55
C SER A 313 -9.71 -14.01 27.02
N ALA A 314 -9.41 -15.17 27.60
CA ALA A 314 -9.60 -15.40 29.03
C ALA A 314 -8.76 -14.40 29.88
N GLU A 315 -7.55 -14.07 29.44
CA GLU A 315 -6.66 -13.13 30.12
C GLU A 315 -7.22 -11.70 30.08
N THR A 316 -7.72 -11.24 28.93
CA THR A 316 -8.32 -9.91 28.80
C THR A 316 -9.62 -9.81 29.61
N SER A 317 -10.46 -10.84 29.56
CA SER A 317 -11.68 -10.92 30.37
C SER A 317 -11.37 -10.84 31.88
N SER A 318 -10.42 -11.62 32.35
CA SER A 318 -9.99 -11.60 33.76
C SER A 318 -9.45 -10.23 34.18
N SER A 319 -8.67 -9.56 33.32
CA SER A 319 -8.11 -8.23 33.60
C SER A 319 -9.20 -7.16 33.70
N LEU A 320 -10.15 -7.16 32.76
CA LEU A 320 -11.29 -6.21 32.77
C LEU A 320 -12.23 -6.48 33.94
N SER A 321 -12.53 -7.77 34.25
CA SER A 321 -13.35 -8.16 35.38
C SER A 321 -12.73 -7.73 36.72
N SER A 322 -11.42 -7.94 36.89
CA SER A 322 -10.68 -7.48 38.09
C SER A 322 -10.72 -5.96 38.25
N TYR A 323 -10.72 -5.23 37.15
CA TYR A 323 -10.85 -3.77 37.21
C TYR A 323 -12.28 -3.34 37.56
N LEU A 324 -13.30 -4.01 37.04
CA LEU A 324 -14.68 -3.76 37.46
C LEU A 324 -14.88 -4.03 38.96
N ASP A 325 -14.31 -5.14 39.49
CA ASP A 325 -14.33 -5.41 40.92
C ASP A 325 -13.65 -4.32 41.75
N PHE A 326 -12.52 -3.78 41.28
CA PHE A 326 -11.88 -2.62 41.91
C PHE A 326 -12.81 -1.40 41.92
N LEU A 327 -13.47 -1.06 40.82
CA LEU A 327 -14.41 0.08 40.75
C LEU A 327 -15.65 -0.15 41.65
N ASN A 328 -16.15 -1.37 41.70
CA ASN A 328 -17.23 -1.77 42.61
C ASN A 328 -16.86 -1.48 44.09
N LYS A 329 -15.65 -1.84 44.49
CA LYS A 329 -15.12 -1.54 45.83
C LYS A 329 -14.93 -0.05 46.10
N GLN A 330 -14.67 0.77 45.08
CA GLN A 330 -14.64 2.22 45.23
C GLN A 330 -16.05 2.78 45.45
N THR A 331 -17.03 2.31 44.69
CA THR A 331 -18.45 2.68 44.81
C THR A 331 -18.97 2.37 46.22
N GLU A 332 -18.66 1.20 46.76
CA GLU A 332 -19.02 0.80 48.13
C GLU A 332 -18.46 1.75 49.19
N LYS A 333 -17.30 2.36 48.92
CA LYS A 333 -16.66 3.35 49.78
C LYS A 333 -17.16 4.80 49.55
N ASN A 334 -18.23 4.96 48.81
CA ASN A 334 -18.78 6.27 48.39
C ASN A 334 -17.78 7.12 47.55
N LEU A 335 -16.91 6.46 46.78
CA LEU A 335 -16.00 7.07 45.82
C LEU A 335 -16.44 6.69 44.42
N PRO A 336 -17.48 7.32 43.83
CA PRO A 336 -18.07 6.87 42.59
C PRO A 336 -17.09 7.05 41.41
N PRO A 337 -16.82 5.97 40.66
CA PRO A 337 -15.99 6.05 39.45
C PRO A 337 -16.77 6.72 38.30
N SER A 338 -16.08 7.02 37.20
CA SER A 338 -16.73 7.52 35.98
C SER A 338 -17.79 6.54 35.48
N LYS A 339 -19.03 7.02 35.34
CA LYS A 339 -20.15 6.27 34.78
C LYS A 339 -19.84 5.73 33.39
N ALA A 340 -19.18 6.51 32.55
CA ALA A 340 -18.83 6.12 31.18
C ALA A 340 -17.88 4.93 31.16
N VAL A 341 -16.88 4.93 32.02
CA VAL A 341 -15.90 3.84 32.15
C VAL A 341 -16.55 2.57 32.69
N VAL A 342 -17.40 2.69 33.75
CA VAL A 342 -18.13 1.54 34.30
C VAL A 342 -19.05 0.91 33.25
N LEU A 343 -19.82 1.72 32.53
CA LEU A 343 -20.69 1.21 31.44
C LEU A 343 -19.88 0.55 30.32
N SER A 344 -18.72 1.12 29.94
CA SER A 344 -17.85 0.52 28.94
C SER A 344 -17.34 -0.86 29.39
N LEU A 345 -16.88 -1.00 30.63
CA LEU A 345 -16.44 -2.29 31.21
C LEU A 345 -17.56 -3.32 31.21
N ILE A 346 -18.73 -2.96 31.76
CA ILE A 346 -19.89 -3.85 31.90
C ILE A 346 -20.33 -4.35 30.50
N ASN A 347 -20.50 -3.44 29.55
CA ASN A 347 -20.93 -3.81 28.21
C ASN A 347 -19.88 -4.69 27.52
N SER A 348 -18.60 -4.34 27.64
CA SER A 348 -17.49 -5.12 27.06
C SER A 348 -17.41 -6.51 27.64
N LEU A 349 -17.52 -6.68 28.95
CA LEU A 349 -17.56 -7.99 29.62
C LEU A 349 -18.77 -8.83 29.20
N GLY A 350 -19.94 -8.19 29.04
CA GLY A 350 -21.13 -8.84 28.50
C GLY A 350 -20.95 -9.30 27.05
N ASP A 351 -20.32 -8.51 26.21
CA ASP A 351 -20.09 -8.84 24.80
C ASP A 351 -19.02 -9.94 24.64
N MET A 352 -18.00 -9.98 25.50
CA MET A 352 -17.05 -11.09 25.59
C MET A 352 -17.74 -12.39 26.01
N GLY A 353 -18.73 -12.32 26.87
CA GLY A 353 -19.54 -13.46 27.31
C GLY A 353 -18.80 -14.47 28.17
N ASP A 354 -17.65 -14.11 28.76
CA ASP A 354 -16.84 -15.01 29.58
C ASP A 354 -17.38 -15.08 31.01
N LYS A 355 -17.56 -16.31 31.52
CA LYS A 355 -18.04 -16.55 32.88
C LYS A 355 -17.15 -15.99 33.99
N ALA A 356 -15.87 -15.69 33.71
CA ALA A 356 -14.96 -15.03 34.65
C ALA A 356 -15.45 -13.64 35.09
N ALA A 357 -16.35 -13.02 34.33
CA ALA A 357 -16.95 -11.74 34.67
C ALA A 357 -18.19 -11.86 35.61
N PHE A 358 -18.67 -13.07 35.90
CA PHE A 358 -19.94 -13.27 36.62
C PHE A 358 -19.97 -12.52 37.96
N ASP A 359 -18.98 -12.76 38.82
CA ASP A 359 -18.98 -12.21 40.18
C ASP A 359 -18.94 -10.70 40.20
N SER A 360 -18.09 -10.09 39.37
CA SER A 360 -17.95 -8.61 39.29
C SER A 360 -19.20 -7.95 38.70
N LEU A 361 -19.84 -8.58 37.70
CA LEU A 361 -21.08 -8.07 37.10
C LEU A 361 -22.25 -8.23 38.07
N LEU A 362 -22.36 -9.39 38.78
CA LEU A 362 -23.40 -9.63 39.78
C LEU A 362 -23.25 -8.61 40.94
N TYR A 363 -22.03 -8.39 41.41
CA TYR A 363 -21.77 -7.44 42.48
C TYR A 363 -22.18 -6.01 42.10
N ALA A 364 -21.94 -5.59 40.86
CA ALA A 364 -22.38 -4.27 40.39
C ALA A 364 -23.90 -4.08 40.46
N THR A 365 -24.71 -5.15 40.43
CA THR A 365 -26.19 -5.05 40.52
C THR A 365 -26.70 -4.77 41.92
N TYR A 366 -25.87 -4.93 42.95
CA TYR A 366 -26.22 -4.71 44.36
C TYR A 366 -25.70 -3.37 44.93
N LEU A 367 -24.87 -2.66 44.16
CA LEU A 367 -24.27 -1.39 44.57
C LEU A 367 -25.14 -0.20 44.20
N ASP A 368 -24.89 0.94 44.84
CA ASP A 368 -25.59 2.19 44.57
C ASP A 368 -25.07 2.88 43.28
N TYR A 369 -25.17 2.14 42.17
CA TYR A 369 -24.92 2.67 40.84
C TYR A 369 -26.19 3.28 40.23
N PRO A 370 -26.06 4.22 39.28
CA PRO A 370 -27.19 4.70 38.49
C PRO A 370 -27.96 3.53 37.84
N GLU A 371 -29.30 3.68 37.71
CA GLU A 371 -30.20 2.63 37.17
C GLU A 371 -29.72 2.08 35.81
N GLU A 372 -29.18 2.94 34.96
CA GLU A 372 -28.62 2.56 33.65
C GLU A 372 -27.45 1.54 33.78
N VAL A 373 -26.59 1.76 34.79
CA VAL A 373 -25.44 0.84 35.06
C VAL A 373 -25.94 -0.50 35.58
N ILE A 374 -26.92 -0.49 36.49
CA ILE A 374 -27.54 -1.71 37.02
C ILE A 374 -28.23 -2.49 35.91
N ALA A 375 -28.98 -1.80 35.03
CA ALA A 375 -29.61 -2.42 33.89
C ALA A 375 -28.58 -3.05 32.91
N ALA A 376 -27.50 -2.32 32.62
CA ALA A 376 -26.40 -2.85 31.79
C ALA A 376 -25.75 -4.10 32.40
N ALA A 377 -25.50 -4.11 33.73
CA ALA A 377 -24.94 -5.26 34.43
C ALA A 377 -25.86 -6.49 34.36
N LYS A 378 -27.18 -6.33 34.54
CA LYS A 378 -28.15 -7.41 34.36
C LYS A 378 -28.17 -7.94 32.92
N ASN A 379 -28.10 -7.06 31.94
CA ASN A 379 -28.05 -7.44 30.53
C ASN A 379 -26.73 -8.18 30.20
N ALA A 380 -25.60 -7.73 30.75
CA ALA A 380 -24.32 -8.38 30.60
C ALA A 380 -24.29 -9.80 31.19
N LEU A 381 -24.83 -9.96 32.39
CA LEU A 381 -24.98 -11.28 33.03
C LEU A 381 -25.75 -12.29 32.16
N ALA A 382 -26.82 -11.80 31.47
CA ALA A 382 -27.62 -12.63 30.58
C ALA A 382 -26.87 -13.12 29.32
N LYS A 383 -25.79 -12.44 28.95
CA LYS A 383 -24.93 -12.77 27.77
C LYS A 383 -23.83 -13.76 28.10
N LEU A 384 -23.54 -14.04 29.40
CA LEU A 384 -22.45 -14.93 29.79
C LEU A 384 -22.71 -16.37 29.32
N LYS A 385 -21.66 -17.02 28.80
CA LYS A 385 -21.69 -18.43 28.35
C LYS A 385 -21.16 -19.33 29.44
N TRP A 386 -21.95 -20.34 29.76
CA TRP A 386 -21.64 -21.33 30.84
C TRP A 386 -21.01 -22.61 30.31
#